data_bcec930078fcccee1a8f43739d0bbc06
#
_entry.id   bcec930078fcccee1a8f43739d0bbc06
#
_cell.length_a   1.000
_cell.length_b   1.000
_cell.length_c   1.000
_cell.angle_alpha   90.00
_cell.angle_beta   90.00
_cell.angle_gamma   90.00
#
_symmetry.space_group_name_H-M   'P 1'
#
loop_
_entity.id
_entity.type
_entity.pdbx_description
1 polymer ?
#
loop_
_entity_poly.entity_id
_entity_poly.type
_entity_poly.pdbx_seq_one_letter_code
_entity_poly.pdbx_strand_id
1 'polypeptide(L)'
;MTNYSVTEIGPMDSWRNHFGGFVPETSRNGRRVVDHELDSEIIGFTATSFEPGEEAGYWHSHSELEEVYVFLEGKGQMGLDDEVVDVKAGTVVHVGIGVMRTWRCTPDSSTNLKWLCLRAGGGPLKAIPDDAVPIRDIPMPW
;
A
#
# COMPACT_ATOMS: atom_id res chain seq x y z
N MET A 1 14.91 -28.88 -5.33
CA MET A 1 14.48 -27.48 -5.55
C MET A 1 13.23 -27.22 -4.74
N THR A 2 13.23 -26.17 -3.97
CA THR A 2 12.06 -25.78 -3.16
C THR A 2 11.24 -24.73 -3.90
N ASN A 3 9.95 -24.73 -3.68
CA ASN A 3 9.04 -23.73 -4.25
C ASN A 3 8.44 -22.86 -3.12
N TYR A 4 9.33 -22.34 -2.28
CA TYR A 4 8.95 -21.36 -1.26
C TYR A 4 10.13 -20.44 -0.97
N SER A 5 9.82 -19.27 -0.46
CA SER A 5 10.81 -18.29 -0.01
C SER A 5 10.38 -17.67 1.32
N VAL A 6 11.34 -17.18 2.08
CA VAL A 6 11.08 -16.58 3.40
C VAL A 6 11.89 -15.30 3.51
N THR A 7 11.26 -14.25 3.98
CA THR A 7 11.94 -13.00 4.35
C THR A 7 11.41 -12.49 5.69
N GLU A 8 12.20 -11.68 6.37
CA GLU A 8 11.82 -11.04 7.62
C GLU A 8 11.70 -9.53 7.39
N ILE A 9 10.54 -8.98 7.66
CA ILE A 9 10.32 -7.54 7.53
C ILE A 9 10.34 -6.82 8.88
N GLY A 10 10.61 -7.58 9.93
CA GLY A 10 10.72 -7.05 11.29
C GLY A 10 9.39 -6.81 11.99
N PRO A 11 9.42 -6.47 13.27
CA PRO A 11 8.20 -6.18 14.02
C PRO A 11 7.56 -4.87 13.53
N MET A 12 6.24 -4.77 13.67
CA MET A 12 5.48 -3.62 13.15
C MET A 12 5.94 -2.27 13.72
N ASP A 13 6.44 -2.25 14.95
CA ASP A 13 6.91 -1.01 15.57
C ASP A 13 8.21 -0.48 14.95
N SER A 14 8.90 -1.27 14.14
CA SER A 14 10.10 -0.85 13.40
C SER A 14 9.82 -0.54 11.91
N TRP A 15 8.59 -0.71 11.42
CA TRP A 15 8.29 -0.53 10.00
C TRP A 15 8.54 0.91 9.50
N ARG A 16 8.46 1.89 10.40
CA ARG A 16 8.75 3.28 10.02
C ARG A 16 10.20 3.50 9.58
N ASN A 17 11.10 2.61 9.97
CA ASN A 17 12.51 2.66 9.59
C ASN A 17 12.76 2.15 8.17
N HIS A 18 11.78 1.52 7.52
CA HIS A 18 11.89 1.14 6.12
C HIS A 18 11.89 2.38 5.23
N PHE A 19 12.56 2.27 4.10
CA PHE A 19 12.44 3.24 3.02
C PHE A 19 12.37 2.49 1.71
N GLY A 20 11.34 2.72 0.93
CA GLY A 20 11.18 2.04 -0.34
C GLY A 20 9.98 2.49 -1.16
N GLY A 21 9.88 1.90 -2.32
CA GLY A 21 8.87 2.09 -3.33
C GLY A 21 9.32 1.39 -4.59
N PHE A 22 8.46 1.34 -5.60
CA PHE A 22 8.83 0.74 -6.89
C PHE A 22 9.70 1.66 -7.72
N VAL A 23 9.48 2.96 -7.59
CA VAL A 23 10.21 4.00 -8.33
C VAL A 23 10.55 5.14 -7.37
N PRO A 24 11.57 5.96 -7.67
CA PRO A 24 11.95 7.06 -6.77
C PRO A 24 10.80 8.00 -6.42
N GLU A 25 9.90 8.25 -7.36
CA GLU A 25 8.78 9.19 -7.20
C GLU A 25 7.77 8.75 -6.14
N THR A 26 7.70 7.46 -5.86
CA THR A 26 6.77 6.90 -4.85
C THR A 26 7.51 6.29 -3.66
N SER A 27 8.83 6.37 -3.63
CA SER A 27 9.63 5.88 -2.51
C SER A 27 9.51 6.83 -1.33
N ARG A 28 9.34 6.26 -0.13
CA ARG A 28 9.14 7.04 1.09
C ARG A 28 9.50 6.25 2.34
N ASN A 29 9.66 6.98 3.43
CA ASN A 29 9.83 6.36 4.74
C ASN A 29 8.60 5.55 5.12
N GLY A 30 8.81 4.45 5.81
CA GLY A 30 7.73 3.57 6.27
C GLY A 30 7.18 2.64 5.21
N ARG A 31 7.77 2.58 4.02
CA ARG A 31 7.33 1.66 2.96
C ARG A 31 8.40 0.64 2.65
N ARG A 32 8.00 -0.62 2.51
CA ARG A 32 8.85 -1.72 2.05
C ARG A 32 8.14 -2.52 0.98
N VAL A 33 8.75 -2.62 -0.18
CA VAL A 33 8.28 -3.48 -1.27
C VAL A 33 8.86 -4.86 -1.04
N VAL A 34 8.00 -5.82 -0.69
CA VAL A 34 8.43 -7.17 -0.33
C VAL A 34 8.54 -8.08 -1.54
N ASP A 35 7.95 -7.70 -2.67
CA ASP A 35 8.02 -8.42 -3.94
C ASP A 35 9.43 -8.89 -4.29
N HIS A 36 10.40 -8.01 -4.11
CA HIS A 36 11.78 -8.26 -4.54
C HIS A 36 12.56 -9.14 -3.55
N GLU A 37 11.94 -9.48 -2.43
CA GLU A 37 12.56 -10.28 -1.37
C GLU A 37 12.02 -11.71 -1.35
N LEU A 38 11.04 -11.99 -2.17
CA LEU A 38 10.40 -13.30 -2.28
C LEU A 38 10.45 -13.79 -3.73
N ASP A 39 10.38 -15.10 -3.91
CA ASP A 39 10.31 -15.73 -5.22
C ASP A 39 8.86 -15.89 -5.70
N SER A 40 7.99 -14.97 -5.33
CA SER A 40 6.58 -14.99 -5.70
C SER A 40 6.42 -14.74 -7.20
N GLU A 41 5.66 -15.58 -7.88
CA GLU A 41 5.45 -15.46 -9.32
C GLU A 41 4.23 -14.60 -9.68
N ILE A 42 3.26 -14.50 -8.78
CA ILE A 42 1.96 -13.89 -9.09
C ILE A 42 1.57 -12.83 -8.07
N ILE A 43 1.82 -13.08 -6.79
CA ILE A 43 1.37 -12.21 -5.69
C ILE A 43 2.51 -11.31 -5.24
N GLY A 44 2.28 -10.01 -5.28
CA GLY A 44 3.17 -9.03 -4.69
C GLY A 44 2.55 -8.38 -3.45
N PHE A 45 3.38 -7.84 -2.58
CA PHE A 45 2.87 -7.03 -1.50
C PHE A 45 3.88 -6.02 -0.96
N THR A 46 3.32 -4.98 -0.34
CA THR A 46 4.07 -3.94 0.36
C THR A 46 3.60 -3.87 1.80
N ALA A 47 4.50 -3.49 2.70
CA ALA A 47 4.19 -3.13 4.07
C ALA A 47 4.42 -1.62 4.23
N THR A 48 3.48 -0.93 4.87
CA THR A 48 3.52 0.53 4.98
C THR A 48 3.14 1.00 6.38
N SER A 49 3.82 2.04 6.86
CA SER A 49 3.56 2.72 8.13
C SER A 49 3.53 4.22 7.89
N PHE A 50 2.37 4.85 8.09
CA PHE A 50 2.16 6.29 8.01
C PHE A 50 2.06 6.88 9.41
N GLU A 51 2.74 7.99 9.63
CA GLU A 51 2.62 8.74 10.88
C GLU A 51 1.29 9.51 10.92
N PRO A 52 0.76 9.82 12.12
CA PRO A 52 -0.45 10.65 12.24
C PRO A 52 -0.34 11.94 11.43
N GLY A 53 -1.33 12.19 10.58
CA GLY A 53 -1.37 13.34 9.66
C GLY A 53 -0.68 13.11 8.32
N GLU A 54 0.05 12.04 8.15
CA GLU A 54 0.70 11.71 6.87
C GLU A 54 -0.32 11.22 5.85
N GLU A 55 -0.19 11.71 4.61
CA GLU A 55 -1.03 11.31 3.49
C GLU A 55 -0.19 10.89 2.29
N ALA A 56 -0.80 10.17 1.37
CA ALA A 56 -0.12 9.72 0.16
C ALA A 56 0.31 10.90 -0.73
N GLY A 57 -0.56 11.88 -0.91
CA GLY A 57 -0.30 13.04 -1.74
C GLY A 57 -0.50 12.79 -3.23
N TYR A 58 -1.07 11.65 -3.60
CA TYR A 58 -1.41 11.30 -4.97
C TYR A 58 -2.55 10.28 -4.99
N TRP A 59 -3.22 10.21 -6.14
CA TRP A 59 -4.18 9.17 -6.47
C TRP A 59 -3.59 8.22 -7.48
N HIS A 60 -4.03 6.96 -7.49
CA HIS A 60 -3.73 6.04 -8.57
C HIS A 60 -4.84 5.01 -8.73
N SER A 61 -4.86 4.37 -9.89
CA SER A 61 -5.68 3.19 -10.17
C SER A 61 -4.84 2.19 -10.95
N HIS A 62 -5.28 0.95 -10.96
CA HIS A 62 -4.63 -0.12 -11.73
C HIS A 62 -5.55 -0.58 -12.84
N SER A 63 -5.00 -0.84 -14.02
CA SER A 63 -5.76 -1.38 -15.16
C SER A 63 -5.71 -2.90 -15.24
N GLU A 64 -4.82 -3.55 -14.53
CA GLU A 64 -4.62 -5.00 -14.56
C GLU A 64 -4.59 -5.65 -13.18
N LEU A 65 -4.16 -4.93 -12.16
CA LEU A 65 -3.98 -5.46 -10.81
C LEU A 65 -5.19 -5.17 -9.92
N GLU A 66 -5.61 -6.17 -9.17
CA GLU A 66 -6.47 -5.99 -8.01
C GLU A 66 -5.59 -5.86 -6.76
N GLU A 67 -6.08 -5.13 -5.77
CA GLU A 67 -5.39 -4.97 -4.48
C GLU A 67 -6.31 -5.29 -3.32
N VAL A 68 -5.72 -5.84 -2.26
CA VAL A 68 -6.37 -6.00 -0.96
C VAL A 68 -5.49 -5.33 0.09
N TYR A 69 -6.07 -4.37 0.79
CA TYR A 69 -5.44 -3.65 1.90
C TYR A 69 -5.88 -4.28 3.20
N VAL A 70 -4.92 -4.68 4.03
CA VAL A 70 -5.18 -5.25 5.37
C VAL A 70 -4.59 -4.30 6.39
N PHE A 71 -5.44 -3.58 7.11
CA PHE A 71 -5.01 -2.62 8.13
C PHE A 71 -4.79 -3.34 9.45
N LEU A 72 -3.61 -3.16 10.03
CA LEU A 72 -3.15 -3.92 11.19
C LEU A 72 -3.09 -3.09 12.47
N GLU A 73 -2.88 -1.78 12.36
CA GLU A 73 -2.73 -0.89 13.50
C GLU A 73 -3.06 0.55 13.10
N GLY A 74 -3.47 1.35 14.06
CA GLY A 74 -3.73 2.77 13.84
C GLY A 74 -5.12 3.05 13.29
N LYS A 75 -5.31 4.30 12.88
CA LYS A 75 -6.57 4.83 12.38
C LYS A 75 -6.33 5.75 11.20
N GLY A 76 -7.10 5.58 10.15
CA GLY A 76 -6.92 6.39 8.94
C GLY A 76 -8.15 6.41 8.06
N GLN A 77 -7.95 6.84 6.83
CA GLN A 77 -8.97 6.90 5.80
C GLN A 77 -8.41 6.52 4.44
N MET A 78 -9.25 5.92 3.62
CA MET A 78 -8.99 5.75 2.19
C MET A 78 -9.98 6.58 1.38
N GLY A 79 -9.47 7.28 0.37
CA GLY A 79 -10.28 7.78 -0.71
C GLY A 79 -10.44 6.67 -1.75
N LEU A 80 -11.67 6.38 -2.16
CA LEU A 80 -12.02 5.35 -3.15
C LEU A 80 -13.00 5.97 -4.13
N ASP A 81 -12.50 6.36 -5.31
CA ASP A 81 -13.24 7.18 -6.27
C ASP A 81 -13.73 8.47 -5.60
N ASP A 82 -15.04 8.66 -5.46
CA ASP A 82 -15.66 9.84 -4.83
C ASP A 82 -16.08 9.62 -3.36
N GLU A 83 -15.70 8.48 -2.78
CA GLU A 83 -16.01 8.14 -1.39
C GLU A 83 -14.78 8.23 -0.50
N VAL A 84 -15.00 8.50 0.80
CA VAL A 84 -13.98 8.41 1.84
C VAL A 84 -14.47 7.39 2.86
N VAL A 85 -13.64 6.38 3.12
CA VAL A 85 -13.97 5.33 4.09
C VAL A 85 -12.97 5.34 5.24
N ASP A 86 -13.48 5.16 6.46
CA ASP A 86 -12.63 5.03 7.64
C ASP A 86 -11.99 3.64 7.69
N VAL A 87 -10.73 3.58 8.08
CA VAL A 87 -9.98 2.34 8.24
C VAL A 87 -9.28 2.31 9.59
N LYS A 88 -9.16 1.12 10.15
CA LYS A 88 -8.50 0.88 11.44
C LYS A 88 -8.00 -0.56 11.50
N ALA A 89 -7.35 -0.94 12.59
CA ALA A 89 -6.92 -2.32 12.81
C ALA A 89 -8.09 -3.30 12.59
N GLY A 90 -7.91 -4.25 11.70
CA GLY A 90 -8.91 -5.24 11.31
C GLY A 90 -9.76 -4.88 10.10
N THR A 91 -9.65 -3.66 9.57
CA THR A 91 -10.33 -3.30 8.31
C THR A 91 -9.61 -3.94 7.13
N VAL A 92 -10.37 -4.55 6.24
CA VAL A 92 -9.87 -5.11 4.98
C VAL A 92 -10.62 -4.45 3.84
N VAL A 93 -9.87 -3.91 2.87
CA VAL A 93 -10.45 -3.19 1.72
C VAL A 93 -9.98 -3.86 0.44
N HIS A 94 -10.93 -4.36 -0.36
CA HIS A 94 -10.66 -4.81 -1.72
C HIS A 94 -10.81 -3.63 -2.66
N VAL A 95 -9.82 -3.43 -3.52
CA VAL A 95 -9.85 -2.38 -4.55
C VAL A 95 -9.69 -3.03 -5.90
N GLY A 96 -10.78 -3.00 -6.68
CA GLY A 96 -10.84 -3.58 -8.02
C GLY A 96 -10.14 -2.72 -9.07
N ILE A 97 -10.04 -3.30 -10.25
CA ILE A 97 -9.47 -2.63 -11.43
C ILE A 97 -10.24 -1.33 -11.73
N GLY A 98 -9.49 -0.25 -11.98
CA GLY A 98 -10.04 1.04 -12.37
C GLY A 98 -10.47 1.95 -11.22
N VAL A 99 -10.54 1.44 -9.99
CA VAL A 99 -10.91 2.27 -8.84
C VAL A 99 -9.73 3.15 -8.45
N MET A 100 -9.97 4.46 -8.38
CA MET A 100 -8.99 5.44 -7.89
C MET A 100 -8.87 5.34 -6.37
N ARG A 101 -7.65 5.32 -5.84
CA ARG A 101 -7.42 5.27 -4.40
C ARG A 101 -6.31 6.21 -3.94
N THR A 102 -6.47 6.65 -2.72
CA THR A 102 -5.46 7.34 -1.92
C THR A 102 -5.70 7.02 -0.45
N TRP A 103 -4.77 7.33 0.42
CA TRP A 103 -4.88 7.00 1.84
C TRP A 103 -4.14 8.00 2.71
N ARG A 104 -4.57 8.07 3.97
CA ARG A 104 -3.90 8.83 5.02
C ARG A 104 -4.04 8.17 6.39
N CYS A 105 -3.11 8.48 7.29
CA CYS A 105 -3.28 8.31 8.73
C CYS A 105 -3.93 9.58 9.26
N THR A 106 -5.04 9.44 9.99
CA THR A 106 -5.71 10.63 10.55
C THR A 106 -4.85 11.30 11.61
N PRO A 107 -4.90 12.64 11.72
CA PRO A 107 -4.07 13.37 12.69
C PRO A 107 -4.31 12.97 14.14
N ASP A 108 -5.51 12.46 14.46
CA ASP A 108 -5.90 12.03 15.81
C ASP A 108 -5.60 10.54 16.09
N SER A 109 -4.95 9.83 15.17
CA SER A 109 -4.53 8.46 15.42
C SER A 109 -3.50 8.44 16.55
N SER A 110 -3.66 7.52 17.51
CA SER A 110 -2.74 7.38 18.64
C SER A 110 -1.44 6.66 18.26
N THR A 111 -1.43 5.95 17.14
CA THR A 111 -0.28 5.21 16.62
C THR A 111 -0.21 5.40 15.11
N ASN A 112 0.91 4.96 14.50
CA ASN A 112 1.01 4.95 13.05
C ASN A 112 -0.04 4.01 12.45
N LEU A 113 -0.60 4.42 11.30
CA LEU A 113 -1.43 3.54 10.50
C LEU A 113 -0.53 2.56 9.76
N LYS A 114 -0.74 1.26 9.98
CA LYS A 114 0.08 0.21 9.38
C LYS A 114 -0.80 -0.76 8.62
N TRP A 115 -0.35 -1.09 7.42
CA TRP A 115 -1.10 -2.01 6.56
C TRP A 115 -0.21 -2.79 5.62
N LEU A 116 -0.79 -3.89 5.14
CA LEU A 116 -0.26 -4.65 4.01
C LEU A 116 -1.15 -4.36 2.80
N CYS A 117 -0.53 -4.19 1.64
CA CYS A 117 -1.23 -4.17 0.36
C CYS A 117 -0.77 -5.39 -0.45
N LEU A 118 -1.69 -6.31 -0.68
CA LEU A 118 -1.46 -7.47 -1.53
C LEU A 118 -2.06 -7.20 -2.89
N ARG A 119 -1.36 -7.63 -3.95
CA ARG A 119 -1.85 -7.40 -5.30
C ARG A 119 -1.52 -8.57 -6.22
N ALA A 120 -2.40 -8.79 -7.19
CA ALA A 120 -2.25 -9.78 -8.23
C ALA A 120 -3.13 -9.42 -9.42
N GLY A 121 -2.81 -9.95 -10.59
CA GLY A 121 -3.58 -9.79 -11.81
C GLY A 121 -2.70 -9.55 -13.02
N GLY A 122 -3.28 -9.59 -14.20
CA GLY A 122 -2.57 -9.30 -15.45
C GLY A 122 -1.47 -10.29 -15.81
N GLY A 123 -1.38 -11.44 -15.14
CA GLY A 123 -0.36 -12.45 -15.37
C GLY A 123 0.75 -12.45 -14.33
N PRO A 124 1.98 -12.87 -14.71
CA PRO A 124 3.10 -12.93 -13.78
C PRO A 124 3.47 -11.58 -13.19
N LEU A 125 3.97 -11.61 -11.95
CA LEU A 125 4.38 -10.41 -11.22
C LEU A 125 5.53 -9.72 -11.96
N LYS A 126 5.39 -8.42 -12.19
CA LYS A 126 6.44 -7.59 -12.78
C LYS A 126 7.31 -6.99 -11.69
N ALA A 127 8.59 -6.81 -11.97
CA ALA A 127 9.52 -6.18 -11.03
C ALA A 127 9.07 -4.75 -10.67
N ILE A 128 8.52 -4.04 -11.64
CA ILE A 128 7.90 -2.72 -11.46
C ILE A 128 6.52 -2.78 -12.12
N PRO A 129 5.43 -2.59 -11.35
CA PRO A 129 4.10 -2.49 -11.94
C PRO A 129 4.05 -1.33 -12.93
N ASP A 130 3.49 -1.57 -14.11
CA ASP A 130 3.42 -0.59 -15.20
C ASP A 130 1.98 -0.27 -15.63
N ASP A 131 0.99 -0.77 -14.88
CA ASP A 131 -0.43 -0.58 -15.17
C ASP A 131 -1.03 0.63 -14.42
N ALA A 132 -0.22 1.40 -13.71
CA ALA A 132 -0.68 2.56 -12.96
C ALA A 132 0.34 3.70 -13.02
N VAL A 133 -0.18 4.93 -12.97
CA VAL A 133 0.63 6.16 -12.87
C VAL A 133 0.05 7.01 -11.75
N PRO A 134 0.88 7.56 -10.84
CA PRO A 134 0.41 8.48 -9.81
C PRO A 134 -0.17 9.76 -10.43
N ILE A 135 -1.32 10.20 -9.94
CA ILE A 135 -1.99 11.43 -10.35
C ILE A 135 -1.92 12.41 -9.19
N ARG A 136 -1.23 13.53 -9.38
CA ARG A 136 -0.93 14.50 -8.30
C ARG A 136 -1.71 15.80 -8.38
N ASP A 137 -2.44 16.04 -9.47
CA ASP A 137 -3.21 17.26 -9.72
C ASP A 137 -4.66 17.18 -9.22
N ILE A 138 -5.06 16.04 -8.66
CA ILE A 138 -6.36 15.89 -8.01
C ILE A 138 -6.16 16.08 -6.50
N PRO A 139 -6.90 17.01 -5.86
CA PRO A 139 -6.79 17.22 -4.41
C PRO A 139 -7.10 15.96 -3.61
N MET A 140 -6.49 15.85 -2.43
CA MET A 140 -6.87 14.82 -1.47
C MET A 140 -8.31 15.07 -0.99
N PRO A 141 -9.07 14.00 -0.69
CA PRO A 141 -10.53 14.13 -0.43
C PRO A 141 -10.89 14.55 0.99
N TRP A 142 -9.92 14.73 1.86
CA TRP A 142 -10.10 15.12 3.27
C TRP A 142 -9.66 16.53 3.59
#